data_21e1837ebf43a7b40bce4d80d490f160
#
_entry.id   21e1837ebf43a7b40bce4d80d490f160
#
_cell.length_a   1.000
_cell.length_b   1.000
_cell.length_c   1.000
_cell.angle_alpha   90.00
_cell.angle_beta   90.00
_cell.angle_gamma   90.00
#
_symmetry.space_group_name_H-M   'P 1'
#
loop_
_entity.id
_entity.type
_entity.pdbx_description
1 polymer ?
#
loop_
_entity_poly.entity_id
_entity_poly.type
_entity_poly.pdbx_seq_one_letter_code
_entity_poly.pdbx_strand_id
1 'polypeptide(L)'
;MSLLVELADLLVFRGDQPALMLDRLEIHAGEALAIVGPNGAGKSTLLLALARLIPCVRGEILFDRHPVGTIPATEYRRRLALVLQEPLLFDTTVFENVAMGLRFRRASREEIQRKVPRWLEQTGVAHLSSRRAGALSGGEAQRVSLARALVLEPELLLLDEPFSSLDPPTREGILDDLASLLDQTGTTTVFVTHDLREAETLADRIAVIIGGRLRQVGEAQALYESPADEDVAHFLNHRAQTSRT
;
A
#
# COMPACT_ATOMS: atom_id res chain seq x y z
N MET A 1 -13.94 -1.95 14.73
CA MET A 1 -13.02 -1.00 14.05
C MET A 1 -13.85 0.13 13.45
N SER A 2 -13.36 1.38 13.48
CA SER A 2 -14.07 2.52 12.85
C SER A 2 -13.76 2.59 11.36
N LEU A 3 -14.72 3.06 10.55
CA LEU A 3 -14.54 3.25 9.12
C LEU A 3 -13.63 4.45 8.88
N LEU A 4 -12.52 4.25 8.16
CA LEU A 4 -11.59 5.32 7.79
C LEU A 4 -11.82 5.81 6.37
N VAL A 5 -11.96 4.88 5.40
CA VAL A 5 -12.20 5.22 3.99
C VAL A 5 -13.41 4.46 3.48
N GLU A 6 -14.27 5.16 2.76
CA GLU A 6 -15.39 4.58 2.01
C GLU A 6 -15.31 5.03 0.55
N LEU A 7 -15.44 4.07 -0.35
CA LEU A 7 -15.56 4.31 -1.78
C LEU A 7 -16.97 3.90 -2.20
N ALA A 8 -17.70 4.76 -2.89
CA ALA A 8 -19.06 4.52 -3.37
C ALA A 8 -19.19 4.88 -4.85
N ASP A 9 -19.80 3.98 -5.63
CA ASP A 9 -20.11 4.13 -7.06
C ASP A 9 -18.95 4.64 -7.93
N LEU A 10 -17.73 4.18 -7.60
CA LEU A 10 -16.49 4.72 -8.16
C LEU A 10 -16.29 4.25 -9.60
N LEU A 11 -16.05 5.20 -10.51
CA LEU A 11 -15.64 4.95 -11.89
C LEU A 11 -14.37 5.74 -12.19
N VAL A 12 -13.31 5.02 -12.59
CA VAL A 12 -12.00 5.59 -12.94
C VAL A 12 -11.61 5.15 -14.34
N PHE A 13 -11.16 6.10 -15.15
CA PHE A 13 -10.65 5.85 -16.49
C PHE A 13 -9.13 5.91 -16.54
N ARG A 14 -8.56 5.15 -17.46
CA ARG A 14 -7.15 5.25 -17.85
C ARG A 14 -7.09 5.48 -19.36
N GLY A 15 -6.78 6.71 -19.77
CA GLY A 15 -7.09 7.16 -21.12
C GLY A 15 -8.59 7.10 -21.36
N ASP A 16 -9.01 6.51 -22.47
CA ASP A 16 -10.43 6.41 -22.86
C ASP A 16 -11.10 5.11 -22.38
N GLN A 17 -10.40 4.28 -21.63
CA GLN A 17 -10.93 2.98 -21.18
C GLN A 17 -11.30 3.02 -19.69
N PRO A 18 -12.46 2.46 -19.29
CA PRO A 18 -12.80 2.26 -17.89
C PRO A 18 -11.82 1.24 -17.27
N ALA A 19 -11.06 1.68 -16.29
CA ALA A 19 -10.04 0.87 -15.63
C ALA A 19 -10.50 0.32 -14.28
N LEU A 20 -11.47 0.98 -13.63
CA LEU A 20 -11.99 0.57 -12.34
C LEU A 20 -13.44 1.02 -12.17
N MET A 21 -14.29 0.08 -11.76
CA MET A 21 -15.70 0.29 -11.39
C MET A 21 -15.95 -0.43 -10.07
N LEU A 22 -16.20 0.31 -9.01
CA LEU A 22 -16.48 -0.23 -7.69
C LEU A 22 -17.83 0.29 -7.20
N ASP A 23 -18.73 -0.60 -6.83
CA ASP A 23 -20.01 -0.21 -6.23
C ASP A 23 -19.76 0.30 -4.79
N ARG A 24 -19.04 -0.46 -3.98
CA ARG A 24 -18.66 -0.07 -2.63
C ARG A 24 -17.41 -0.80 -2.15
N LEU A 25 -16.52 -0.07 -1.45
CA LEU A 25 -15.41 -0.65 -0.70
C LEU A 25 -15.21 0.15 0.58
N GLU A 26 -15.10 -0.55 1.70
CA GLU A 26 -14.86 0.02 3.02
C GLU A 26 -13.48 -0.40 3.54
N ILE A 27 -12.72 0.54 4.09
CA ILE A 27 -11.42 0.33 4.73
C ILE A 27 -11.53 0.84 6.16
N HIS A 28 -11.28 -0.05 7.11
CA HIS A 28 -11.42 0.27 8.53
C HIS A 28 -10.09 0.78 9.11
N ALA A 29 -10.19 1.63 10.13
CA ALA A 29 -8.99 2.16 10.79
C ALA A 29 -8.21 1.03 11.48
N GLY A 30 -6.90 0.99 11.22
CA GLY A 30 -5.98 0.00 11.75
C GLY A 30 -5.99 -1.34 11.02
N GLU A 31 -6.83 -1.54 9.96
CA GLU A 31 -6.78 -2.77 9.19
C GLU A 31 -5.69 -2.73 8.10
N ALA A 32 -5.18 -3.89 7.76
CA ALA A 32 -4.44 -4.15 6.53
C ALA A 32 -5.37 -4.81 5.50
N LEU A 33 -5.64 -4.12 4.39
CA LEU A 33 -6.47 -4.62 3.28
C LEU A 33 -5.59 -4.93 2.08
N ALA A 34 -5.55 -6.20 1.66
CA ALA A 34 -4.92 -6.61 0.42
C ALA A 34 -5.85 -6.41 -0.78
N ILE A 35 -5.33 -5.88 -1.88
CA ILE A 35 -6.01 -5.83 -3.18
C ILE A 35 -5.33 -6.80 -4.11
N VAL A 36 -6.04 -7.87 -4.48
CA VAL A 36 -5.54 -8.92 -5.37
C VAL A 36 -6.35 -9.02 -6.65
N GLY A 37 -5.77 -9.62 -7.67
CA GLY A 37 -6.43 -9.83 -8.95
C GLY A 37 -5.43 -9.97 -10.10
N PRO A 38 -5.87 -10.33 -11.31
CA PRO A 38 -5.03 -10.44 -12.49
C PRO A 38 -4.30 -9.12 -12.84
N ASN A 39 -3.24 -9.22 -13.66
CA ASN A 39 -2.58 -8.03 -14.19
C ASN A 39 -3.57 -7.23 -15.06
N GLY A 40 -3.53 -5.91 -14.93
CA GLY A 40 -4.49 -5.02 -15.62
C GLY A 40 -5.89 -4.94 -14.99
N ALA A 41 -6.16 -5.61 -13.87
CA ALA A 41 -7.46 -5.60 -13.21
C ALA A 41 -7.85 -4.24 -12.56
N GLY A 42 -6.97 -3.23 -12.57
CA GLY A 42 -7.26 -1.92 -11.99
C GLY A 42 -6.75 -1.71 -10.57
N LYS A 43 -5.95 -2.63 -10.02
CA LYS A 43 -5.43 -2.58 -8.64
C LYS A 43 -4.62 -1.30 -8.34
N SER A 44 -3.57 -1.02 -9.12
CA SER A 44 -2.78 0.22 -8.96
C SER A 44 -3.60 1.48 -9.27
N THR A 45 -4.61 1.36 -10.16
CA THR A 45 -5.56 2.44 -10.44
C THR A 45 -6.36 2.81 -9.19
N LEU A 46 -6.76 1.82 -8.38
CA LEU A 46 -7.42 2.06 -7.09
C LEU A 46 -6.51 2.84 -6.13
N LEU A 47 -5.24 2.43 -5.97
CA LEU A 47 -4.30 3.15 -5.11
C LEU A 47 -4.06 4.60 -5.56
N LEU A 48 -3.93 4.81 -6.88
CA LEU A 48 -3.76 6.15 -7.43
C LEU A 48 -5.01 7.02 -7.26
N ALA A 49 -6.21 6.44 -7.34
CA ALA A 49 -7.47 7.14 -7.06
C ALA A 49 -7.57 7.49 -5.57
N LEU A 50 -7.26 6.55 -4.66
CA LEU A 50 -7.19 6.78 -3.21
C LEU A 50 -6.20 7.90 -2.87
N ALA A 51 -5.04 7.95 -3.53
CA ALA A 51 -4.06 9.03 -3.35
C ALA A 51 -4.46 10.35 -4.03
N ARG A 52 -5.60 10.41 -4.75
CA ARG A 52 -6.01 11.54 -5.60
C ARG A 52 -4.92 11.96 -6.61
N LEU A 53 -4.21 10.97 -7.15
CA LEU A 53 -3.22 11.18 -8.22
C LEU A 53 -3.85 11.06 -9.61
N ILE A 54 -5.00 10.40 -9.69
CA ILE A 54 -5.86 10.34 -10.88
C ILE A 54 -7.30 10.73 -10.49
N PRO A 55 -8.05 11.34 -11.41
CA PRO A 55 -9.43 11.73 -11.12
C PRO A 55 -10.39 10.54 -11.18
N CYS A 56 -11.41 10.58 -10.33
CA CYS A 56 -12.59 9.74 -10.47
C CYS A 56 -13.61 10.48 -11.37
N VAL A 57 -14.16 9.77 -12.36
CA VAL A 57 -15.15 10.35 -13.28
C VAL A 57 -16.55 10.33 -12.66
N ARG A 58 -16.81 9.33 -11.83
CA ARG A 58 -18.05 9.18 -11.07
C ARG A 58 -17.76 8.58 -9.71
N GLY A 59 -18.67 8.79 -8.78
CA GLY A 59 -18.62 8.28 -7.43
C GLY A 59 -17.84 9.18 -6.47
N GLU A 60 -17.71 8.71 -5.26
CA GLU A 60 -17.15 9.48 -4.17
C GLU A 60 -16.18 8.63 -3.33
N ILE A 61 -15.15 9.28 -2.85
CA ILE A 61 -14.26 8.72 -1.81
C ILE A 61 -14.44 9.59 -0.58
N LEU A 62 -14.85 8.96 0.52
CA LEU A 62 -14.90 9.58 1.83
C LEU A 62 -13.68 9.16 2.63
N PHE A 63 -13.07 10.10 3.33
CA PHE A 63 -12.00 9.86 4.29
C PHE A 63 -12.43 10.45 5.63
N ASP A 64 -12.53 9.61 6.65
CA ASP A 64 -13.08 10.00 7.93
C ASP A 64 -14.46 10.69 7.79
N ARG A 65 -15.33 10.09 6.97
CA ARG A 65 -16.69 10.57 6.61
C ARG A 65 -16.74 11.89 5.84
N HIS A 66 -15.61 12.45 5.42
CA HIS A 66 -15.55 13.69 4.65
C HIS A 66 -15.21 13.38 3.19
N PRO A 67 -15.96 13.92 2.23
CA PRO A 67 -15.63 13.76 0.82
C PRO A 67 -14.22 14.30 0.53
N VAL A 68 -13.33 13.44 0.02
CA VAL A 68 -11.95 13.85 -0.26
C VAL A 68 -11.86 14.99 -1.27
N GLY A 69 -12.88 15.13 -2.14
CA GLY A 69 -12.97 16.23 -3.10
C GLY A 69 -13.09 17.60 -2.46
N THR A 70 -13.61 17.69 -1.24
CA THR A 70 -13.79 18.97 -0.49
C THR A 70 -12.53 19.36 0.29
N ILE A 71 -11.59 18.44 0.50
CA ILE A 71 -10.34 18.69 1.20
C ILE A 71 -9.28 19.17 0.20
N PRO A 72 -8.48 20.21 0.49
CA PRO A 72 -7.37 20.60 -0.36
C PRO A 72 -6.43 19.41 -0.62
N ALA A 73 -6.05 19.18 -1.89
CA ALA A 73 -5.31 17.96 -2.26
C ALA A 73 -4.00 17.78 -1.49
N THR A 74 -3.30 18.89 -1.18
CA THR A 74 -2.07 18.85 -0.39
C THR A 74 -2.32 18.45 1.06
N GLU A 75 -3.43 18.90 1.65
CA GLU A 75 -3.81 18.56 3.01
C GLU A 75 -4.19 17.07 3.11
N TYR A 76 -5.05 16.61 2.19
CA TYR A 76 -5.41 15.20 2.10
C TYR A 76 -4.18 14.31 1.94
N ARG A 77 -3.30 14.60 0.97
CA ARG A 77 -2.09 13.79 0.73
C ARG A 77 -1.08 13.80 1.88
N ARG A 78 -1.13 14.76 2.80
CA ARG A 78 -0.33 14.72 4.02
C ARG A 78 -0.79 13.66 5.03
N ARG A 79 -2.02 13.19 4.90
CA ARG A 79 -2.58 12.12 5.74
C ARG A 79 -2.21 10.72 5.23
N LEU A 80 -1.69 10.62 4.00
CA LEU A 80 -1.33 9.35 3.38
C LEU A 80 0.18 9.27 3.11
N ALA A 81 0.64 8.02 2.88
CA ALA A 81 1.91 7.75 2.23
C ALA A 81 1.69 6.70 1.13
N LEU A 82 2.37 6.86 0.01
CA LEU A 82 2.33 5.91 -1.12
C LEU A 82 3.74 5.39 -1.39
N VAL A 83 3.89 4.08 -1.37
CA VAL A 83 5.09 3.35 -1.80
C VAL A 83 4.77 2.70 -3.14
N LEU A 84 5.55 3.00 -4.15
CA LEU A 84 5.43 2.44 -5.48
C LEU A 84 6.25 1.15 -5.59
N GLN A 85 5.96 0.34 -6.59
CA GLN A 85 6.65 -0.90 -6.91
C GLN A 85 8.18 -0.72 -7.00
N GLU A 86 8.63 0.36 -7.66
CA GLU A 86 10.04 0.75 -7.67
C GLU A 86 10.29 1.74 -6.52
N PRO A 87 11.38 1.57 -5.73
CA PRO A 87 11.65 2.42 -4.56
C PRO A 87 11.82 3.91 -4.86
N LEU A 88 12.18 4.31 -6.10
CA LEU A 88 12.37 5.68 -6.58
C LEU A 88 13.05 6.59 -5.53
N LEU A 89 14.24 6.20 -5.08
CA LEU A 89 15.01 6.96 -4.12
C LEU A 89 15.74 8.13 -4.81
N PHE A 90 15.87 9.23 -4.08
CA PHE A 90 16.68 10.37 -4.53
C PHE A 90 18.18 10.05 -4.42
N ASP A 91 18.98 10.60 -5.33
CA ASP A 91 20.45 10.44 -5.33
C ASP A 91 21.09 11.21 -4.16
N THR A 92 20.83 10.77 -2.96
CA THR A 92 21.37 11.31 -1.72
C THR A 92 21.55 10.18 -0.70
N THR A 93 21.85 10.47 0.56
CA THR A 93 22.00 9.46 1.60
C THR A 93 20.66 8.84 2.00
N VAL A 94 20.70 7.67 2.63
CA VAL A 94 19.53 7.01 3.23
C VAL A 94 18.85 7.93 4.23
N PHE A 95 19.61 8.56 5.13
CA PHE A 95 19.08 9.52 6.09
C PHE A 95 18.28 10.63 5.40
N GLU A 96 18.87 11.25 4.36
CA GLU A 96 18.24 12.36 3.64
C GLU A 96 16.99 11.92 2.87
N ASN A 97 16.98 10.71 2.30
CA ASN A 97 15.78 10.14 1.68
C ASN A 97 14.61 10.05 2.66
N VAL A 98 14.87 9.54 3.86
CA VAL A 98 13.84 9.39 4.89
C VAL A 98 13.44 10.74 5.49
N ALA A 99 14.38 11.64 5.70
CA ALA A 99 14.13 12.98 6.25
C ALA A 99 13.35 13.90 5.31
N MET A 100 13.36 13.63 4.00
CA MET A 100 12.86 14.56 2.99
C MET A 100 11.37 14.92 3.18
N GLY A 101 10.52 13.95 3.44
CA GLY A 101 9.09 14.17 3.67
C GLY A 101 8.83 15.05 4.90
N LEU A 102 9.58 14.84 5.98
CA LEU A 102 9.51 15.66 7.19
C LEU A 102 9.93 17.10 6.89
N ARG A 103 10.99 17.29 6.09
CA ARG A 103 11.43 18.65 5.66
C ARG A 103 10.36 19.36 4.83
N PHE A 104 9.70 18.67 3.90
CA PHE A 104 8.57 19.23 3.15
C PHE A 104 7.39 19.62 4.06
N ARG A 105 7.21 18.91 5.18
CA ARG A 105 6.23 19.25 6.22
C ARG A 105 6.71 20.33 7.17
N ARG A 106 7.95 20.86 7.00
CA ARG A 106 8.60 21.87 7.85
C ARG A 106 8.81 21.39 9.30
N ALA A 107 9.06 20.08 9.48
CA ALA A 107 9.40 19.53 10.79
C ALA A 107 10.71 20.18 11.34
N SER A 108 10.80 20.30 12.66
CA SER A 108 11.99 20.85 13.29
C SER A 108 13.21 19.92 13.13
N ARG A 109 14.40 20.47 13.32
CA ARG A 109 15.63 19.67 13.27
C ARG A 109 15.63 18.57 14.35
N GLU A 110 15.13 18.89 15.54
CA GLU A 110 15.01 17.94 16.65
C GLU A 110 14.06 16.80 16.30
N GLU A 111 12.93 17.10 15.68
CA GLU A 111 11.96 16.09 15.25
C GLU A 111 12.57 15.15 14.20
N ILE A 112 13.28 15.69 13.21
CA ILE A 112 13.97 14.89 12.19
C ILE A 112 15.03 14.00 12.83
N GLN A 113 15.86 14.53 13.72
CA GLN A 113 16.92 13.77 14.42
C GLN A 113 16.36 12.69 15.37
N ARG A 114 15.15 12.84 15.82
CA ARG A 114 14.45 11.83 16.65
C ARG A 114 13.77 10.77 15.81
N LYS A 115 12.99 11.19 14.78
CA LYS A 115 12.14 10.26 14.00
C LYS A 115 12.94 9.42 13.01
N VAL A 116 13.86 10.05 12.25
CA VAL A 116 14.56 9.33 11.16
C VAL A 116 15.38 8.15 11.67
N PRO A 117 16.25 8.26 12.69
CA PRO A 117 17.00 7.12 13.20
C PRO A 117 16.09 5.99 13.71
N ARG A 118 15.00 6.34 14.41
CA ARG A 118 14.03 5.37 14.91
C ARG A 118 13.43 4.55 13.76
N TRP A 119 12.97 5.20 12.68
CA TRP A 119 12.36 4.49 11.57
C TRP A 119 13.37 3.70 10.74
N LEU A 120 14.62 4.16 10.63
CA LEU A 120 15.71 3.41 10.02
C LEU A 120 16.02 2.13 10.83
N GLU A 121 15.95 2.19 12.15
CA GLU A 121 16.14 1.03 13.04
C GLU A 121 14.97 0.05 12.88
N GLN A 122 13.73 0.53 12.93
CA GLN A 122 12.53 -0.30 12.78
C GLN A 122 12.45 -1.01 11.42
N THR A 123 13.01 -0.42 10.37
CA THR A 123 13.08 -1.05 9.04
C THR A 123 14.40 -1.79 8.77
N GLY A 124 15.29 -1.92 9.78
CA GLY A 124 16.53 -2.69 9.70
C GLY A 124 17.65 -2.06 8.86
N VAL A 125 17.58 -0.76 8.54
CA VAL A 125 18.54 -0.07 7.65
C VAL A 125 19.34 1.06 8.34
N ALA A 126 19.34 1.12 9.67
CA ALA A 126 20.05 2.14 10.43
C ALA A 126 21.55 2.19 10.12
N HIS A 127 22.18 1.01 9.92
CA HIS A 127 23.59 0.87 9.56
C HIS A 127 23.94 1.48 8.18
N LEU A 128 22.95 1.75 7.35
CA LEU A 128 23.09 2.34 6.01
C LEU A 128 22.84 3.86 5.98
N SER A 129 22.58 4.48 7.11
CA SER A 129 22.11 5.87 7.24
C SER A 129 22.92 6.87 6.41
N SER A 130 24.25 6.75 6.38
CA SER A 130 25.16 7.63 5.61
C SER A 130 25.42 7.15 4.18
N ARG A 131 24.98 5.94 3.79
CA ARG A 131 25.19 5.36 2.46
C ARG A 131 24.33 6.09 1.43
N ARG A 132 24.86 6.29 0.21
CA ARG A 132 24.08 6.84 -0.91
C ARG A 132 23.09 5.80 -1.45
N ALA A 133 21.91 6.26 -1.84
CA ALA A 133 20.83 5.39 -2.32
C ALA A 133 21.23 4.54 -3.53
N GLY A 134 22.05 5.06 -4.44
CA GLY A 134 22.52 4.33 -5.62
C GLY A 134 23.46 3.14 -5.30
N ALA A 135 23.91 2.98 -4.05
CA ALA A 135 24.77 1.87 -3.62
C ALA A 135 24.01 0.80 -2.80
N LEU A 136 22.68 0.87 -2.77
CA LEU A 136 21.81 -0.07 -2.06
C LEU A 136 21.45 -1.26 -2.94
N SER A 137 21.31 -2.44 -2.32
CA SER A 137 20.61 -3.57 -2.94
C SER A 137 19.11 -3.27 -3.11
N GLY A 138 18.39 -4.08 -3.90
CA GLY A 138 16.95 -3.92 -4.09
C GLY A 138 16.17 -3.99 -2.78
N GLY A 139 16.49 -4.96 -1.91
CA GLY A 139 15.85 -5.11 -0.60
C GLY A 139 16.18 -3.96 0.36
N GLU A 140 17.43 -3.48 0.39
CA GLU A 140 17.81 -2.29 1.17
C GLU A 140 17.06 -1.03 0.68
N ALA A 141 16.97 -0.83 -0.63
CA ALA A 141 16.24 0.29 -1.22
C ALA A 141 14.74 0.23 -0.89
N GLN A 142 14.16 -0.96 -0.90
CA GLN A 142 12.75 -1.15 -0.52
C GLN A 142 12.52 -0.84 0.96
N ARG A 143 13.38 -1.30 1.86
CA ARG A 143 13.33 -0.97 3.29
C ARG A 143 13.46 0.55 3.54
N VAL A 144 14.33 1.23 2.79
CA VAL A 144 14.46 2.69 2.85
C VAL A 144 13.20 3.38 2.33
N SER A 145 12.57 2.85 1.27
CA SER A 145 11.30 3.39 0.75
C SER A 145 10.17 3.25 1.78
N LEU A 146 10.09 2.12 2.48
CA LEU A 146 9.15 1.92 3.59
C LEU A 146 9.43 2.89 4.75
N ALA A 147 10.70 3.04 5.17
CA ALA A 147 11.09 4.00 6.21
C ALA A 147 10.69 5.43 5.84
N ARG A 148 10.90 5.82 4.56
CA ARG A 148 10.53 7.14 4.03
C ARG A 148 9.03 7.41 4.09
N ALA A 149 8.21 6.39 3.89
CA ALA A 149 6.76 6.48 3.99
C ALA A 149 6.30 6.55 5.45
N LEU A 150 6.79 5.63 6.28
CA LEU A 150 6.35 5.44 7.66
C LEU A 150 6.83 6.53 8.61
N VAL A 151 7.97 7.18 8.35
CA VAL A 151 8.46 8.32 9.15
C VAL A 151 7.48 9.49 9.23
N LEU A 152 6.56 9.55 8.24
CA LEU A 152 5.51 10.56 8.18
C LEU A 152 4.31 10.23 9.08
N GLU A 153 4.29 9.01 9.66
CA GLU A 153 3.20 8.50 10.50
C GLU A 153 1.84 8.70 9.81
N PRO A 154 1.65 8.11 8.61
CA PRO A 154 0.44 8.33 7.83
C PRO A 154 -0.76 7.66 8.48
N GLU A 155 -1.95 8.23 8.30
CA GLU A 155 -3.22 7.62 8.68
C GLU A 155 -3.60 6.47 7.73
N LEU A 156 -3.15 6.55 6.46
CA LEU A 156 -3.34 5.51 5.44
C LEU A 156 -2.04 5.29 4.67
N LEU A 157 -1.50 4.09 4.74
CA LEU A 157 -0.36 3.63 3.96
C LEU A 157 -0.85 2.88 2.72
N LEU A 158 -0.39 3.30 1.55
CA LEU A 158 -0.69 2.68 0.26
C LEU A 158 0.58 2.03 -0.28
N LEU A 159 0.54 0.73 -0.62
CA LEU A 159 1.70 -0.01 -1.13
C LEU A 159 1.33 -0.66 -2.47
N ASP A 160 2.04 -0.32 -3.54
CA ASP A 160 1.84 -0.89 -4.88
C ASP A 160 2.90 -1.93 -5.18
N GLU A 161 2.56 -3.21 -5.09
CA GLU A 161 3.44 -4.37 -5.30
C GLU A 161 4.82 -4.25 -4.61
N PRO A 162 4.86 -3.99 -3.28
CA PRO A 162 6.09 -3.56 -2.60
C PRO A 162 7.19 -4.63 -2.55
N PHE A 163 6.89 -5.89 -2.92
CA PHE A 163 7.84 -7.00 -2.84
C PHE A 163 8.17 -7.64 -4.19
N SER A 164 7.56 -7.19 -5.29
CA SER A 164 7.60 -7.86 -6.59
C SER A 164 8.99 -7.93 -7.24
N SER A 165 9.89 -6.98 -6.92
CA SER A 165 11.26 -6.92 -7.46
C SER A 165 12.30 -7.63 -6.60
N LEU A 166 11.89 -8.33 -5.53
CA LEU A 166 12.78 -8.94 -4.56
C LEU A 166 12.93 -10.45 -4.80
N ASP A 167 14.12 -10.97 -4.51
CA ASP A 167 14.36 -12.41 -4.44
C ASP A 167 13.60 -13.03 -3.26
N PRO A 168 13.24 -14.32 -3.33
CA PRO A 168 12.36 -14.95 -2.33
C PRO A 168 12.83 -14.82 -0.88
N PRO A 169 14.11 -15.07 -0.50
CA PRO A 169 14.54 -14.93 0.89
C PRO A 169 14.45 -13.49 1.41
N THR A 170 14.81 -12.50 0.58
CA THR A 170 14.72 -11.08 0.94
C THR A 170 13.26 -10.65 1.09
N ARG A 171 12.38 -11.14 0.22
CA ARG A 171 10.94 -10.89 0.24
C ARG A 171 10.32 -11.36 1.55
N GLU A 172 10.53 -12.63 1.94
CA GLU A 172 9.99 -13.19 3.18
C GLU A 172 10.43 -12.36 4.39
N GLY A 173 11.73 -12.04 4.50
CA GLY A 173 12.22 -11.24 5.61
C GLY A 173 11.62 -9.82 5.69
N ILE A 174 11.38 -9.16 4.57
CA ILE A 174 10.74 -7.82 4.57
C ILE A 174 9.25 -7.94 4.87
N LEU A 175 8.59 -9.00 4.41
CA LEU A 175 7.19 -9.27 4.66
C LEU A 175 6.91 -9.43 6.16
N ASP A 176 7.71 -10.28 6.84
CA ASP A 176 7.58 -10.52 8.29
C ASP A 176 7.87 -9.26 9.10
N ASP A 177 8.91 -8.51 8.74
CA ASP A 177 9.25 -7.25 9.39
C ASP A 177 8.13 -6.22 9.23
N LEU A 178 7.53 -6.13 8.01
CA LEU A 178 6.43 -5.21 7.75
C LEU A 178 5.16 -5.63 8.51
N ALA A 179 4.82 -6.93 8.56
CA ALA A 179 3.70 -7.43 9.35
C ALA A 179 3.82 -7.00 10.81
N SER A 180 4.97 -7.31 11.43
CA SER A 180 5.25 -6.91 12.81
C SER A 180 5.17 -5.40 13.03
N LEU A 181 5.62 -4.61 12.07
CA LEU A 181 5.61 -3.16 12.14
C LEU A 181 4.19 -2.59 12.03
N LEU A 182 3.36 -3.13 11.15
CA LEU A 182 1.96 -2.71 11.01
C LEU A 182 1.15 -3.05 12.27
N ASP A 183 1.34 -4.23 12.84
CA ASP A 183 0.72 -4.64 14.12
C ASP A 183 1.09 -3.68 15.26
N GLN A 184 2.38 -3.31 15.36
CA GLN A 184 2.86 -2.41 16.42
C GLN A 184 2.35 -0.98 16.27
N THR A 185 2.19 -0.51 15.05
CA THR A 185 1.81 0.89 14.77
C THR A 185 0.31 1.10 14.62
N GLY A 186 -0.44 0.04 14.31
CA GLY A 186 -1.86 0.12 13.98
C GLY A 186 -2.12 0.98 12.74
N THR A 187 -1.14 1.08 11.82
CA THR A 187 -1.27 1.90 10.61
C THR A 187 -2.25 1.26 9.64
N THR A 188 -3.34 1.97 9.29
CA THR A 188 -4.25 1.49 8.24
C THR A 188 -3.48 1.35 6.93
N THR A 189 -3.55 0.17 6.32
CA THR A 189 -2.75 -0.14 5.13
C THR A 189 -3.61 -0.73 4.03
N VAL A 190 -3.44 -0.23 2.80
CA VAL A 190 -3.97 -0.86 1.59
C VAL A 190 -2.78 -1.23 0.72
N PHE A 191 -2.65 -2.49 0.39
CA PHE A 191 -1.56 -2.92 -0.46
C PHE A 191 -2.04 -3.78 -1.63
N VAL A 192 -1.42 -3.56 -2.77
CA VAL A 192 -1.64 -4.34 -3.99
C VAL A 192 -0.58 -5.41 -4.06
N THR A 193 -1.01 -6.63 -4.32
CA THR A 193 -0.12 -7.73 -4.64
C THR A 193 -0.76 -8.69 -5.64
N HIS A 194 0.06 -9.43 -6.35
CA HIS A 194 -0.36 -10.58 -7.16
C HIS A 194 -0.02 -11.92 -6.47
N ASP A 195 0.64 -11.89 -5.31
CA ASP A 195 1.00 -13.08 -4.52
C ASP A 195 0.01 -13.21 -3.35
N LEU A 196 -0.75 -14.34 -3.35
CA LEU A 196 -1.74 -14.61 -2.31
C LEU A 196 -1.09 -14.87 -0.94
N ARG A 197 0.16 -15.38 -0.89
CA ARG A 197 0.87 -15.56 0.38
C ARG A 197 1.17 -14.24 1.07
N GLU A 198 1.58 -13.23 0.28
CA GLU A 198 1.75 -11.88 0.81
C GLU A 198 0.45 -11.34 1.39
N ALA A 199 -0.67 -11.55 0.67
CA ALA A 199 -1.99 -11.15 1.13
C ALA A 199 -2.41 -11.89 2.40
N GLU A 200 -2.20 -13.22 2.47
CA GLU A 200 -2.53 -14.03 3.64
C GLU A 200 -1.67 -13.71 4.87
N THR A 201 -0.42 -13.27 4.66
CA THR A 201 0.51 -12.95 5.76
C THR A 201 0.24 -11.57 6.36
N LEU A 202 -0.11 -10.58 5.52
CA LEU A 202 -0.19 -9.18 5.95
C LEU A 202 -1.63 -8.70 6.17
N ALA A 203 -2.63 -9.29 5.50
CA ALA A 203 -3.95 -8.68 5.45
C ALA A 203 -4.93 -9.28 6.45
N ASP A 204 -5.69 -8.41 7.10
CA ASP A 204 -6.92 -8.80 7.82
C ASP A 204 -8.04 -9.20 6.84
N ARG A 205 -8.12 -8.50 5.70
CA ARG A 205 -9.10 -8.75 4.64
C ARG A 205 -8.45 -8.65 3.27
N ILE A 206 -9.00 -9.41 2.33
CA ILE A 206 -8.56 -9.44 0.94
C ILE A 206 -9.73 -9.01 0.04
N ALA A 207 -9.48 -8.05 -0.84
CA ALA A 207 -10.40 -7.58 -1.88
C ALA A 207 -9.94 -8.12 -3.24
N VAL A 208 -10.79 -8.90 -3.91
CA VAL A 208 -10.53 -9.48 -5.22
C VAL A 208 -11.10 -8.58 -6.31
N ILE A 209 -10.24 -8.05 -7.19
CA ILE A 209 -10.62 -7.23 -8.34
C ILE A 209 -10.34 -8.00 -9.62
N ILE A 210 -11.38 -8.21 -10.43
CA ILE A 210 -11.30 -8.87 -11.74
C ILE A 210 -12.02 -8.00 -12.77
N GLY A 211 -11.38 -7.74 -13.91
CA GLY A 211 -11.95 -6.94 -15.00
C GLY A 211 -12.37 -5.53 -14.57
N GLY A 212 -11.62 -4.89 -13.68
CA GLY A 212 -11.93 -3.56 -13.16
C GLY A 212 -13.07 -3.52 -12.13
N ARG A 213 -13.57 -4.67 -11.67
CA ARG A 213 -14.69 -4.76 -10.73
C ARG A 213 -14.28 -5.44 -9.44
N LEU A 214 -14.75 -4.91 -8.32
CA LEU A 214 -14.66 -5.62 -7.03
C LEU A 214 -15.63 -6.80 -7.07
N ARG A 215 -15.11 -8.01 -6.88
CA ARG A 215 -15.90 -9.23 -6.93
C ARG A 215 -16.22 -9.78 -5.54
N GLN A 216 -15.26 -9.69 -4.64
CA GLN A 216 -15.41 -10.17 -3.26
C GLN A 216 -14.46 -9.47 -2.32
N VAL A 217 -14.88 -9.29 -1.07
CA VAL A 217 -14.03 -8.84 0.06
C VAL A 217 -14.31 -9.72 1.25
N GLY A 218 -13.28 -10.18 1.94
CA GLY A 218 -13.42 -10.99 3.14
C GLY A 218 -12.08 -11.42 3.69
N GLU A 219 -12.10 -12.14 4.80
CA GLU A 219 -10.94 -12.85 5.33
C GLU A 219 -10.48 -13.93 4.35
N ALA A 220 -9.19 -14.26 4.33
CA ALA A 220 -8.61 -15.21 3.40
C ALA A 220 -9.38 -16.55 3.40
N GLN A 221 -9.65 -17.10 4.59
CA GLN A 221 -10.36 -18.38 4.72
C GLN A 221 -11.74 -18.33 4.06
N ALA A 222 -12.51 -17.27 4.27
CA ALA A 222 -13.86 -17.13 3.69
C ALA A 222 -13.83 -17.04 2.17
N LEU A 223 -12.79 -16.42 1.58
CA LEU A 223 -12.64 -16.37 0.12
C LEU A 223 -12.41 -17.75 -0.50
N TYR A 224 -11.63 -18.60 0.15
CA TYR A 224 -11.37 -19.96 -0.33
C TYR A 224 -12.55 -20.91 -0.12
N GLU A 225 -13.24 -20.80 1.01
CA GLU A 225 -14.39 -21.68 1.34
C GLU A 225 -15.65 -21.35 0.52
N SER A 226 -15.84 -20.08 0.19
CA SER A 226 -17.05 -19.58 -0.47
C SER A 226 -16.72 -18.47 -1.48
N PRO A 227 -16.05 -18.80 -2.61
CA PRO A 227 -15.79 -17.81 -3.65
C PRO A 227 -17.10 -17.30 -4.24
N ALA A 228 -17.20 -15.99 -4.49
CA ALA A 228 -18.43 -15.34 -4.93
C ALA A 228 -18.89 -15.78 -6.32
N ASP A 229 -17.96 -16.24 -7.16
CA ASP A 229 -18.23 -16.74 -8.51
C ASP A 229 -17.06 -17.59 -9.03
N GLU A 230 -17.25 -18.16 -10.24
CA GLU A 230 -16.25 -19.02 -10.88
C GLU A 230 -14.95 -18.30 -11.22
N ASP A 231 -14.97 -17.01 -11.56
CA ASP A 231 -13.77 -16.22 -11.85
C ASP A 231 -12.91 -16.05 -10.60
N VAL A 232 -13.55 -15.77 -9.45
CA VAL A 232 -12.86 -15.68 -8.15
C VAL A 232 -12.29 -17.03 -7.76
N ALA A 233 -13.08 -18.11 -7.86
CA ALA A 233 -12.63 -19.47 -7.57
C ALA A 233 -11.42 -19.86 -8.44
N HIS A 234 -11.48 -19.58 -9.74
CA HIS A 234 -10.39 -19.86 -10.68
C HIS A 234 -9.12 -19.05 -10.33
N PHE A 235 -9.26 -17.75 -10.05
CA PHE A 235 -8.14 -16.90 -9.67
C PHE A 235 -7.43 -17.41 -8.41
N LEU A 236 -8.18 -17.73 -7.35
CA LEU A 236 -7.63 -18.20 -6.09
C LEU A 236 -6.95 -19.57 -6.25
N ASN A 237 -7.58 -20.54 -6.93
CA ASN A 237 -7.03 -21.89 -7.11
C ASN A 237 -5.78 -21.91 -8.00
N HIS A 238 -5.77 -21.14 -9.09
CA HIS A 238 -4.63 -21.12 -10.02
C HIS A 238 -3.37 -20.53 -9.36
N ARG A 239 -3.52 -19.53 -8.53
CA ARG A 239 -2.40 -18.88 -7.82
C ARG A 239 -1.89 -19.71 -6.65
N ALA A 240 -2.76 -20.41 -5.92
CA ALA A 240 -2.36 -21.32 -4.86
C ALA A 240 -1.43 -22.47 -5.36
N GLN A 241 -1.58 -22.89 -6.62
CA GLN A 241 -0.71 -23.90 -7.23
C GLN A 241 0.66 -23.34 -7.66
N THR A 242 0.70 -22.10 -8.17
CA THR A 242 1.93 -21.47 -8.65
C THR A 242 2.85 -21.05 -7.48
N SER A 243 2.28 -20.82 -6.30
CA SER A 243 3.03 -20.43 -5.09
C SER A 243 3.63 -21.62 -4.33
N ARG A 244 3.35 -22.88 -4.75
CA ARG A 244 3.89 -24.11 -4.12
C ARG A 244 5.09 -24.72 -4.88
N THR A 245 5.51 -24.11 -5.99
CA THR A 245 6.63 -24.55 -6.82
C THR A 245 7.78 -23.59 -6.68
#